data_36ab521e03112deea4a6ca42203421d5
#
_entry.id   36ab521e03112deea4a6ca42203421d5
#
_cell.length_a   1.000
_cell.length_b   1.000
_cell.length_c   1.000
_cell.angle_alpha   90.00
_cell.angle_beta   90.00
_cell.angle_gamma   90.00
#
_symmetry.space_group_name_H-M   'P 1'
#
loop_
_entity.id
_entity.type
_entity.pdbx_description
1 polymer ?
#
loop_
_entity_poly.entity_id
_entity_poly.type
_entity_poly.pdbx_seq_one_letter_code
_entity_poly.pdbx_strand_id
1 'polypeptide(L)'
;LTIINVTKRLDGDTIKIVKKVKKAISECEKNTNGAVQFHIISDDSRQVYASLRAVISSGVMGVIFAVLVILLFMADWRATLTISLSIPLCILFSLIGLRILDISLNLMTLSGLVISLGMVVDGSTVMLDQIYRYYKRRDQETGEMEYTVTQSIYKGWDEVSASILASAATTIVCFIPIAMLSGLIGKILHAASLTII
;
A
#
# COMPACT_ATOMS: atom_id res chain seq x y z
N LEU A 1 25.10 -27.42 -27.04
CA LEU A 1 24.31 -26.80 -25.97
C LEU A 1 23.85 -25.42 -26.45
N THR A 2 22.53 -25.21 -26.56
CA THR A 2 22.00 -23.92 -27.01
C THR A 2 21.42 -23.21 -25.78
N ILE A 3 21.81 -21.95 -25.58
CA ILE A 3 21.29 -21.11 -24.47
C ILE A 3 20.27 -20.14 -25.08
N ILE A 4 19.04 -20.19 -24.57
CA ILE A 4 17.97 -19.27 -24.94
C ILE A 4 17.80 -18.27 -23.80
N ASN A 5 18.06 -17.00 -24.07
CA ASN A 5 17.88 -15.92 -23.11
C ASN A 5 16.55 -15.20 -23.40
N VAL A 6 15.64 -15.24 -22.44
CA VAL A 6 14.34 -14.57 -22.55
C VAL A 6 14.38 -13.32 -21.70
N THR A 7 14.36 -12.16 -22.35
CA THR A 7 14.34 -10.87 -21.68
C THR A 7 12.95 -10.26 -21.69
N LYS A 8 12.53 -9.69 -20.58
CA LYS A 8 11.25 -8.97 -20.49
C LYS A 8 11.39 -7.51 -20.93
N ARG A 9 10.31 -6.92 -21.41
CA ARG A 9 10.22 -5.47 -21.57
C ARG A 9 10.13 -4.80 -20.18
N LEU A 10 10.55 -3.54 -20.09
CA LEU A 10 10.60 -2.79 -18.83
C LEU A 10 9.24 -2.68 -18.09
N ASP A 11 8.16 -2.66 -18.86
CA ASP A 11 6.77 -2.60 -18.39
C ASP A 11 6.12 -3.98 -18.14
N GLY A 12 6.85 -5.06 -18.41
CA GLY A 12 6.33 -6.43 -18.32
C GLY A 12 6.27 -6.97 -16.88
N ASP A 13 5.16 -7.63 -16.57
CA ASP A 13 4.99 -8.38 -15.32
C ASP A 13 5.85 -9.65 -15.36
N THR A 14 6.91 -9.68 -14.55
CA THR A 14 7.87 -10.79 -14.50
C THR A 14 7.20 -12.12 -14.20
N ILE A 15 6.26 -12.13 -13.26
CA ILE A 15 5.59 -13.37 -12.80
C ILE A 15 4.73 -13.96 -13.91
N LYS A 16 3.93 -13.10 -14.58
CA LYS A 16 3.09 -13.55 -15.70
C LYS A 16 3.92 -14.04 -16.88
N ILE A 17 5.03 -13.35 -17.18
CA ILE A 17 5.91 -13.73 -18.29
C ILE A 17 6.59 -15.07 -18.01
N VAL A 18 7.19 -15.25 -16.84
CA VAL A 18 7.84 -16.53 -16.46
C VAL A 18 6.84 -17.68 -16.47
N LYS A 19 5.61 -17.46 -16.01
CA LYS A 19 4.55 -18.48 -16.08
C LYS A 19 4.20 -18.86 -17.52
N LYS A 20 4.13 -17.88 -18.43
CA LYS A 20 3.90 -18.15 -19.86
C LYS A 20 5.09 -18.90 -20.50
N VAL A 21 6.33 -18.50 -20.17
CA VAL A 21 7.53 -19.16 -20.68
C VAL A 21 7.60 -20.61 -20.21
N LYS A 22 7.38 -20.87 -18.92
CA LYS A 22 7.33 -22.25 -18.38
C LYS A 22 6.26 -23.09 -19.04
N LYS A 23 5.09 -22.52 -19.35
CA LYS A 23 4.04 -23.20 -20.07
C LYS A 23 4.46 -23.53 -21.50
N ALA A 24 5.07 -22.58 -22.21
CA ALA A 24 5.58 -22.79 -23.56
C ALA A 24 6.70 -23.86 -23.61
N ILE A 25 7.60 -23.87 -22.63
CA ILE A 25 8.63 -24.92 -22.48
C ILE A 25 7.97 -26.29 -22.34
N SER A 26 7.00 -26.44 -21.44
CA SER A 26 6.29 -27.72 -21.23
C SER A 26 5.51 -28.16 -22.47
N GLU A 27 4.93 -27.24 -23.23
CA GLU A 27 4.26 -27.54 -24.50
C GLU A 27 5.27 -27.98 -25.57
N CYS A 28 6.43 -27.33 -25.68
CA CYS A 28 7.50 -27.75 -26.58
C CYS A 28 8.05 -29.13 -26.25
N GLU A 29 8.30 -29.44 -24.99
CA GLU A 29 8.78 -30.78 -24.56
C GLU A 29 7.77 -31.89 -24.92
N LYS A 30 6.48 -31.61 -24.74
CA LYS A 30 5.42 -32.56 -25.12
C LYS A 30 5.34 -32.74 -26.63
N ASN A 31 5.41 -31.67 -27.41
CA ASN A 31 5.30 -31.73 -28.86
C ASN A 31 6.52 -32.39 -29.52
N THR A 32 7.67 -32.40 -28.86
CA THR A 32 8.90 -33.06 -29.35
C THR A 32 9.07 -34.46 -28.81
N ASN A 33 8.04 -35.05 -28.13
CA ASN A 33 8.10 -36.38 -27.51
C ASN A 33 9.36 -36.57 -26.63
N GLY A 34 9.84 -35.53 -25.98
CA GLY A 34 11.03 -35.58 -25.11
C GLY A 34 12.37 -35.56 -25.85
N ALA A 35 12.38 -35.33 -27.17
CA ALA A 35 13.63 -35.20 -27.95
C ALA A 35 14.42 -33.94 -27.59
N VAL A 36 13.75 -32.92 -27.05
CA VAL A 36 14.37 -31.69 -26.55
C VAL A 36 14.03 -31.54 -25.08
N GLN A 37 15.05 -31.43 -24.25
CA GLN A 37 14.91 -31.16 -22.82
C GLN A 37 15.41 -29.75 -22.50
N PHE A 38 14.63 -28.99 -21.74
CA PHE A 38 14.99 -27.65 -21.31
C PHE A 38 15.41 -27.64 -19.85
N HIS A 39 16.61 -27.14 -19.59
CA HIS A 39 17.07 -26.89 -18.23
C HIS A 39 17.03 -25.39 -17.93
N ILE A 40 16.23 -24.99 -16.93
CA ILE A 40 16.15 -23.58 -16.48
C ILE A 40 17.39 -23.28 -15.66
N ILE A 41 18.31 -22.48 -16.21
CA ILE A 41 19.59 -22.10 -15.59
C ILE A 41 19.35 -20.97 -14.58
N SER A 42 18.51 -19.98 -14.94
CA SER A 42 18.18 -18.83 -14.09
C SER A 42 16.69 -18.53 -14.15
N ASP A 43 16.09 -18.25 -13.01
CA ASP A 43 14.68 -17.92 -12.88
C ASP A 43 14.53 -16.72 -11.93
N ASP A 44 14.48 -15.53 -12.52
CA ASP A 44 14.38 -14.27 -11.77
C ASP A 44 13.04 -14.14 -11.01
N SER A 45 12.02 -14.96 -11.37
CA SER A 45 10.74 -14.92 -10.64
C SER A 45 10.90 -15.31 -9.17
N ARG A 46 11.86 -16.18 -8.83
CA ARG A 46 12.12 -16.57 -7.44
C ARG A 46 12.56 -15.36 -6.61
N GLN A 47 13.45 -14.54 -7.16
CA GLN A 47 13.93 -13.34 -6.49
C GLN A 47 12.80 -12.30 -6.34
N VAL A 48 11.97 -12.14 -7.39
CA VAL A 48 10.79 -11.26 -7.33
C VAL A 48 9.80 -11.73 -6.26
N TYR A 49 9.50 -13.04 -6.19
CA TYR A 49 8.63 -13.58 -5.14
C TYR A 49 9.20 -13.39 -3.74
N ALA A 50 10.51 -13.61 -3.56
CA ALA A 50 11.17 -13.39 -2.28
C ALA A 50 11.08 -11.92 -1.85
N SER A 51 11.32 -10.99 -2.79
CA SER A 51 11.21 -9.55 -2.53
C SER A 51 9.77 -9.12 -2.21
N LEU A 52 8.79 -9.61 -2.98
CA LEU A 52 7.37 -9.34 -2.70
C LEU A 52 6.95 -9.87 -1.32
N ARG A 53 7.38 -11.08 -0.98
CA ARG A 53 7.10 -11.67 0.33
C ARG A 53 7.76 -10.87 1.45
N ALA A 54 8.99 -10.41 1.26
CA ALA A 54 9.70 -9.57 2.23
C ALA A 54 8.96 -8.24 2.46
N VAL A 55 8.52 -7.57 1.39
CA VAL A 55 7.75 -6.31 1.50
C VAL A 55 6.41 -6.51 2.21
N ILE A 56 5.67 -7.57 1.84
CA ILE A 56 4.39 -7.88 2.49
C ILE A 56 4.63 -8.21 3.98
N SER A 57 5.63 -9.03 4.30
CA SER A 57 5.95 -9.38 5.68
C SER A 57 6.35 -8.15 6.50
N SER A 58 7.20 -7.27 5.95
CA SER A 58 7.59 -6.02 6.60
C SER A 58 6.42 -5.06 6.75
N GLY A 59 5.53 -4.99 5.74
CA GLY A 59 4.31 -4.19 5.80
C GLY A 59 3.37 -4.67 6.92
N VAL A 60 3.11 -5.98 7.00
CA VAL A 60 2.28 -6.57 8.07
C VAL A 60 2.90 -6.30 9.45
N MET A 61 4.22 -6.48 9.60
CA MET A 61 4.91 -6.19 10.84
C MET A 61 4.80 -4.70 11.21
N GLY A 62 4.96 -3.80 10.23
CA GLY A 62 4.77 -2.36 10.41
C GLY A 62 3.36 -2.01 10.89
N VAL A 63 2.32 -2.63 10.30
CA VAL A 63 0.93 -2.45 10.75
C VAL A 63 0.74 -2.94 12.18
N ILE A 64 1.28 -4.10 12.55
CA ILE A 64 1.19 -4.63 13.93
C ILE A 64 1.83 -3.64 14.90
N PHE A 65 3.04 -3.14 14.59
CA PHE A 65 3.70 -2.13 15.43
C PHE A 65 2.90 -0.84 15.52
N ALA A 66 2.35 -0.34 14.41
CA ALA A 66 1.51 0.86 14.41
C ALA A 66 0.29 0.68 15.31
N VAL A 67 -0.42 -0.45 15.20
CA VAL A 67 -1.58 -0.76 16.06
C VAL A 67 -1.18 -0.83 17.53
N LEU A 68 -0.04 -1.44 17.86
CA LEU A 68 0.46 -1.50 19.23
C LEU A 68 0.77 -0.11 19.78
N VAL A 69 1.44 0.73 18.99
CA VAL A 69 1.75 2.12 19.37
C VAL A 69 0.46 2.91 19.59
N ILE A 70 -0.50 2.84 18.68
CA ILE A 70 -1.80 3.51 18.82
C ILE A 70 -2.53 3.04 20.09
N LEU A 71 -2.54 1.74 20.35
CA LEU A 71 -3.15 1.18 21.55
C LEU A 71 -2.51 1.72 22.82
N LEU A 72 -1.18 1.85 22.83
CA LEU A 72 -0.42 2.36 23.98
C LEU A 72 -0.69 3.86 24.22
N PHE A 73 -0.78 4.66 23.17
CA PHE A 73 -1.01 6.11 23.29
C PHE A 73 -2.47 6.45 23.58
N MET A 74 -3.43 5.81 22.93
CA MET A 74 -4.85 6.10 23.13
C MET A 74 -5.43 5.40 24.37
N ALA A 75 -4.79 4.32 24.84
CA ALA A 75 -5.25 3.48 25.96
C ALA A 75 -6.73 3.07 25.83
N ASP A 76 -7.25 3.03 24.61
CA ASP A 76 -8.64 2.67 24.29
C ASP A 76 -8.68 1.71 23.10
N TRP A 77 -9.07 0.47 23.37
CA TRP A 77 -9.10 -0.57 22.36
C TRP A 77 -10.13 -0.32 21.25
N ARG A 78 -11.23 0.41 21.56
CA ARG A 78 -12.28 0.74 20.56
C ARG A 78 -11.76 1.75 19.55
N ALA A 79 -11.05 2.77 20.01
CA ALA A 79 -10.38 3.73 19.16
C ALA A 79 -9.34 3.06 18.25
N THR A 80 -8.52 2.21 18.84
CA THR A 80 -7.50 1.43 18.12
C THR A 80 -8.13 0.53 17.06
N LEU A 81 -9.24 -0.15 17.38
CA LEU A 81 -9.95 -0.99 16.42
C LEU A 81 -10.48 -0.18 15.23
N THR A 82 -11.02 1.02 15.48
CA THR A 82 -11.53 1.90 14.42
C THR A 82 -10.42 2.32 13.45
N ILE A 83 -9.26 2.73 13.97
CA ILE A 83 -8.10 3.08 13.13
C ILE A 83 -7.57 1.84 12.41
N SER A 84 -7.46 0.70 13.09
CA SER A 84 -6.97 -0.54 12.49
C SER A 84 -7.86 -1.03 11.35
N LEU A 85 -9.17 -0.76 11.39
CA LEU A 85 -10.10 -1.11 10.32
C LEU A 85 -9.91 -0.22 9.08
N SER A 86 -9.40 1.01 9.24
CA SER A 86 -9.11 1.89 8.09
C SER A 86 -7.99 1.34 7.20
N ILE A 87 -7.03 0.59 7.78
CA ILE A 87 -5.89 0.03 7.06
C ILE A 87 -6.33 -0.95 5.95
N PRO A 88 -7.10 -2.01 6.22
CA PRO A 88 -7.54 -2.93 5.17
C PRO A 88 -8.46 -2.26 4.15
N LEU A 89 -9.28 -1.28 4.57
CA LEU A 89 -10.10 -0.51 3.65
C LEU A 89 -9.23 0.31 2.68
N CYS A 90 -8.20 0.97 3.19
CA CYS A 90 -7.26 1.73 2.38
C CYS A 90 -6.51 0.86 1.36
N ILE A 91 -6.05 -0.32 1.79
CA ILE A 91 -5.43 -1.31 0.89
C ILE A 91 -6.42 -1.69 -0.23
N LEU A 92 -7.66 -1.99 0.13
CA LEU A 92 -8.68 -2.38 -0.83
C LEU A 92 -8.94 -1.27 -1.86
N PHE A 93 -9.13 -0.03 -1.43
CA PHE A 93 -9.31 1.12 -2.32
C PHE A 93 -8.10 1.36 -3.22
N SER A 94 -6.88 1.26 -2.67
CA SER A 94 -5.64 1.39 -3.46
C SER A 94 -5.52 0.30 -4.51
N LEU A 95 -5.85 -0.96 -4.18
CA LEU A 95 -5.84 -2.07 -5.15
C LEU A 95 -6.89 -1.88 -6.26
N ILE A 96 -8.06 -1.36 -5.93
CA ILE A 96 -9.09 -1.01 -6.91
C ILE A 96 -8.59 0.12 -7.83
N GLY A 97 -7.98 1.17 -7.26
CA GLY A 97 -7.39 2.27 -8.01
C GLY A 97 -6.30 1.79 -8.99
N LEU A 98 -5.36 0.97 -8.51
CA LEU A 98 -4.32 0.36 -9.36
C LEU A 98 -4.93 -0.47 -10.50
N ARG A 99 -6.02 -1.18 -10.23
CA ARG A 99 -6.73 -1.96 -11.24
C ARG A 99 -7.41 -1.09 -12.30
N ILE A 100 -8.00 0.03 -11.90
CA ILE A 100 -8.65 0.99 -12.82
C ILE A 100 -7.60 1.68 -13.72
N LEU A 101 -6.43 2.01 -13.14
CA LEU A 101 -5.32 2.63 -13.87
C LEU A 101 -4.47 1.63 -14.68
N ASP A 102 -4.86 0.36 -14.69
CA ASP A 102 -4.15 -0.74 -15.37
C ASP A 102 -2.67 -0.88 -14.95
N ILE A 103 -2.37 -0.50 -13.70
CA ILE A 103 -1.04 -0.57 -13.11
C ILE A 103 -0.85 -1.96 -12.50
N SER A 104 0.21 -2.66 -12.93
CA SER A 104 0.52 -3.99 -12.42
C SER A 104 1.12 -3.95 -11.02
N LEU A 105 0.69 -4.89 -10.16
CA LEU A 105 1.31 -5.11 -8.86
C LEU A 105 2.75 -5.60 -9.03
N ASN A 106 3.68 -4.81 -8.56
CA ASN A 106 5.11 -5.12 -8.55
C ASN A 106 5.74 -4.59 -7.25
N LEU A 107 7.06 -4.77 -7.10
CA LEU A 107 7.78 -4.32 -5.91
C LEU A 107 7.61 -2.81 -5.66
N MET A 108 7.60 -1.99 -6.72
CA MET A 108 7.49 -0.54 -6.62
C MET A 108 6.08 -0.09 -6.18
N THR A 109 5.03 -0.66 -6.78
CA THR A 109 3.64 -0.38 -6.36
C THR A 109 3.36 -0.85 -4.95
N LEU A 110 3.87 -2.03 -4.56
CA LEU A 110 3.76 -2.50 -3.18
C LEU A 110 4.48 -1.60 -2.18
N SER A 111 5.67 -1.12 -2.52
CA SER A 111 6.42 -0.17 -1.67
C SER A 111 5.67 1.16 -1.56
N GLY A 112 5.12 1.68 -2.65
CA GLY A 112 4.27 2.87 -2.66
C GLY A 112 3.03 2.69 -1.77
N LEU A 113 2.38 1.53 -1.85
CA LEU A 113 1.22 1.20 -1.03
C LEU A 113 1.56 1.16 0.48
N VAL A 114 2.70 0.58 0.86
CA VAL A 114 3.14 0.56 2.27
C VAL A 114 3.43 1.98 2.78
N ILE A 115 4.04 2.84 1.95
CA ILE A 115 4.29 4.25 2.31
C ILE A 115 2.96 5.00 2.48
N SER A 116 2.04 4.87 1.53
CA SER A 116 0.74 5.56 1.59
C SER A 116 -0.11 5.13 2.79
N LEU A 117 -0.03 3.84 3.17
CA LEU A 117 -0.70 3.35 4.38
C LEU A 117 -0.25 4.09 5.65
N GLY A 118 1.05 4.36 5.80
CA GLY A 118 1.56 5.14 6.93
C GLY A 118 0.90 6.51 7.00
N MET A 119 0.85 7.23 5.88
CA MET A 119 0.26 8.57 5.81
C MET A 119 -1.25 8.57 6.15
N VAL A 120 -1.99 7.56 5.69
CA VAL A 120 -3.42 7.44 5.98
C VAL A 120 -3.67 7.12 7.45
N VAL A 121 -2.85 6.23 8.04
CA VAL A 121 -2.94 5.91 9.47
C VAL A 121 -2.67 7.14 10.32
N ASP A 122 -1.69 7.96 9.96
CA ASP A 122 -1.39 9.20 10.68
C ASP A 122 -2.57 10.17 10.65
N GLY A 123 -3.16 10.41 9.48
CA GLY A 123 -4.35 11.26 9.34
C GLY A 123 -5.55 10.73 10.14
N SER A 124 -5.78 9.42 10.09
CA SER A 124 -6.86 8.77 10.83
C SER A 124 -6.66 8.87 12.34
N THR A 125 -5.41 8.75 12.80
CA THR A 125 -5.06 8.86 14.22
C THR A 125 -5.31 10.27 14.75
N VAL A 126 -4.85 11.30 14.01
CA VAL A 126 -5.07 12.71 14.37
C VAL A 126 -6.57 13.03 14.42
N MET A 127 -7.33 12.58 13.43
CA MET A 127 -8.79 12.77 13.39
C MET A 127 -9.47 12.14 14.60
N LEU A 128 -9.15 10.88 14.90
CA LEU A 128 -9.78 10.17 15.99
C LEU A 128 -9.39 10.73 17.35
N ASP A 129 -8.12 11.13 17.56
CA ASP A 129 -7.66 11.77 18.80
C ASP A 129 -8.46 13.04 19.06
N GLN A 130 -8.67 13.86 18.04
CA GLN A 130 -9.42 15.10 18.18
C GLN A 130 -10.91 14.86 18.49
N ILE A 131 -11.55 13.89 17.84
CA ILE A 131 -12.92 13.48 18.16
C ILE A 131 -13.01 12.99 19.63
N TYR A 132 -12.05 12.19 20.05
CA TYR A 132 -12.00 11.67 21.43
C TYR A 132 -11.79 12.78 22.47
N ARG A 133 -11.01 13.80 22.16
CA ARG A 133 -10.85 14.97 23.05
C ARG A 133 -12.18 15.65 23.29
N TYR A 134 -12.98 15.90 22.26
CA TYR A 134 -14.33 16.45 22.43
C TYR A 134 -15.28 15.50 23.16
N TYR A 135 -15.24 14.22 22.82
CA TYR A 135 -16.10 13.20 23.46
C TYR A 135 -15.83 13.03 24.93
N LYS A 136 -14.57 13.10 25.38
CA LYS A 136 -14.18 12.97 26.80
C LYS A 136 -14.30 14.26 27.59
N ARG A 137 -14.58 15.38 26.91
CA ARG A 137 -14.72 16.68 27.57
C ARG A 137 -15.96 16.70 28.45
N ARG A 138 -15.76 17.09 29.69
CA ARG A 138 -16.83 17.20 30.69
C ARG A 138 -17.02 18.66 31.04
N ASP A 139 -18.26 19.06 31.26
CA ASP A 139 -18.61 20.35 31.83
C ASP A 139 -18.02 20.46 33.25
N GLN A 140 -17.41 21.60 33.56
CA GLN A 140 -16.74 21.83 34.83
C GLN A 140 -17.71 22.00 35.99
N GLU A 141 -18.95 22.43 35.74
CA GLU A 141 -19.96 22.70 36.75
C GLU A 141 -20.84 21.47 37.03
N THR A 142 -21.25 20.76 35.98
CA THR A 142 -22.20 19.64 36.08
C THR A 142 -21.52 18.27 36.11
N GLY A 143 -20.27 18.16 35.64
CA GLY A 143 -19.55 16.89 35.49
C GLY A 143 -20.09 15.98 34.38
N GLU A 144 -21.13 16.41 33.67
CA GLU A 144 -21.72 15.70 32.53
C GLU A 144 -20.89 15.86 31.26
N MET A 145 -21.17 15.03 30.24
CA MET A 145 -20.52 15.17 28.94
C MET A 145 -20.95 16.47 28.28
N GLU A 146 -19.99 17.34 27.95
CA GLU A 146 -20.24 18.64 27.31
C GLU A 146 -20.80 18.47 25.88
N TYR A 147 -20.42 17.41 25.18
CA TYR A 147 -20.85 17.15 23.79
C TYR A 147 -21.40 15.73 23.62
N THR A 148 -22.45 15.62 22.82
CA THR A 148 -22.92 14.31 22.33
C THR A 148 -21.91 13.70 21.36
N VAL A 149 -21.98 12.38 21.11
CA VAL A 149 -21.11 11.68 20.16
C VAL A 149 -21.10 12.38 18.79
N THR A 150 -22.29 12.73 18.28
CA THR A 150 -22.43 13.40 16.97
C THR A 150 -21.76 14.77 16.96
N GLN A 151 -21.97 15.57 17.99
CA GLN A 151 -21.33 16.89 18.11
C GLN A 151 -19.82 16.78 18.22
N SER A 152 -19.30 15.78 18.93
CA SER A 152 -17.86 15.51 19.05
C SER A 152 -17.24 15.17 17.70
N ILE A 153 -17.94 14.41 16.87
CA ILE A 153 -17.48 14.08 15.51
C ILE A 153 -17.41 15.33 14.65
N TYR A 154 -18.47 16.16 14.61
CA TYR A 154 -18.48 17.39 13.82
C TYR A 154 -17.40 18.38 14.26
N LYS A 155 -17.27 18.61 15.57
CA LYS A 155 -16.24 19.53 16.09
C LYS A 155 -14.82 19.03 15.85
N GLY A 156 -14.58 17.72 16.06
CA GLY A 156 -13.29 17.11 15.77
C GLY A 156 -12.94 17.21 14.28
N TRP A 157 -13.91 16.99 13.38
CA TRP A 157 -13.73 17.15 11.95
C TRP A 157 -13.39 18.60 11.59
N ASP A 158 -14.18 19.57 12.03
CA ASP A 158 -14.00 21.00 11.69
C ASP A 158 -12.62 21.50 12.09
N GLU A 159 -12.07 21.02 13.20
CA GLU A 159 -10.78 21.49 13.71
C GLU A 159 -9.59 20.95 12.92
N VAL A 160 -9.63 19.70 12.45
CA VAL A 160 -8.46 19.07 11.82
C VAL A 160 -8.60 18.78 10.34
N SER A 161 -9.80 18.86 9.77
CA SER A 161 -10.03 18.52 8.35
C SER A 161 -9.17 19.34 7.40
N ALA A 162 -9.08 20.65 7.62
CA ALA A 162 -8.25 21.53 6.80
C ALA A 162 -6.76 21.14 6.84
N SER A 163 -6.25 20.76 8.01
CA SER A 163 -4.86 20.34 8.18
C SER A 163 -4.59 19.01 7.49
N ILE A 164 -5.51 18.05 7.63
CA ILE A 164 -5.40 16.73 6.97
C ILE A 164 -5.46 16.88 5.45
N LEU A 165 -6.39 17.69 4.94
CA LEU A 165 -6.51 17.95 3.50
C LEU A 165 -5.26 18.68 2.96
N ALA A 166 -4.72 19.63 3.69
CA ALA A 166 -3.50 20.34 3.31
C ALA A 166 -2.30 19.37 3.26
N SER A 167 -2.17 18.47 4.24
CA SER A 167 -1.14 17.45 4.26
C SER A 167 -1.26 16.50 3.06
N ALA A 168 -2.46 16.01 2.77
CA ALA A 168 -2.72 15.17 1.59
C ALA A 168 -2.39 15.89 0.29
N ALA A 169 -2.83 17.15 0.15
CA ALA A 169 -2.53 17.98 -1.03
C ALA A 169 -1.01 18.18 -1.21
N THR A 170 -0.29 18.44 -0.12
CA THR A 170 1.18 18.58 -0.14
C THR A 170 1.83 17.30 -0.62
N THR A 171 1.39 16.15 -0.13
CA THR A 171 1.89 14.85 -0.59
C THR A 171 1.67 14.67 -2.08
N ILE A 172 0.47 14.93 -2.58
CA ILE A 172 0.14 14.83 -4.02
C ILE A 172 1.08 15.74 -4.83
N VAL A 173 1.21 17.01 -4.43
CA VAL A 173 2.08 17.99 -5.13
C VAL A 173 3.54 17.56 -5.15
N CYS A 174 4.04 16.94 -4.08
CA CYS A 174 5.41 16.43 -4.03
C CYS A 174 5.63 15.22 -4.95
N PHE A 175 4.63 14.34 -5.10
CA PHE A 175 4.77 13.13 -5.91
C PHE A 175 4.47 13.34 -7.40
N ILE A 176 3.72 14.38 -7.80
CA ILE A 176 3.47 14.71 -9.21
C ILE A 176 4.78 14.86 -10.01
N PRO A 177 5.79 15.67 -9.60
CA PRO A 177 7.03 15.79 -10.35
C PRO A 177 7.77 14.46 -10.49
N ILE A 178 7.73 13.60 -9.47
CA ILE A 178 8.34 12.28 -9.49
C ILE A 178 7.63 11.36 -10.49
N ALA A 179 6.30 11.44 -10.55
CA ALA A 179 5.50 10.72 -11.53
C ALA A 179 5.75 11.18 -12.98
N MET A 180 6.21 12.43 -13.18
CA MET A 180 6.52 12.98 -14.50
C MET A 180 7.95 12.76 -14.97
N LEU A 181 8.82 12.12 -14.15
CA LEU A 181 10.19 11.83 -14.53
C LEU A 181 10.27 10.93 -15.77
N SER A 182 11.20 11.28 -16.66
CA SER A 182 11.47 10.49 -17.88
C SER A 182 12.63 9.51 -17.67
N GLY A 183 12.78 8.56 -18.60
CA GLY A 183 13.89 7.61 -18.60
C GLY A 183 13.63 6.37 -17.73
N LEU A 184 14.69 5.62 -17.45
CA LEU A 184 14.61 4.36 -16.71
C LEU A 184 14.12 4.56 -15.27
N ILE A 185 14.69 5.55 -14.59
CA ILE A 185 14.33 5.89 -13.20
C ILE A 185 12.87 6.36 -13.15
N GLY A 186 12.46 7.21 -14.10
CA GLY A 186 11.07 7.65 -14.20
C GLY A 186 10.09 6.50 -14.32
N LYS A 187 10.36 5.52 -15.19
CA LYS A 187 9.48 4.35 -15.35
C LYS A 187 9.33 3.51 -14.06
N ILE A 188 10.39 3.42 -13.27
CA ILE A 188 10.38 2.70 -11.99
C ILE A 188 9.57 3.47 -10.95
N LEU A 189 9.84 4.77 -10.81
CA LEU A 189 9.21 5.61 -9.79
C LEU A 189 7.77 6.03 -10.13
N HIS A 190 7.41 6.06 -11.40
CA HIS A 190 6.07 6.41 -11.87
C HIS A 190 4.98 5.53 -11.22
N ALA A 191 5.17 4.22 -11.23
CA ALA A 191 4.23 3.28 -10.64
C ALA A 191 4.10 3.46 -9.11
N ALA A 192 5.24 3.69 -8.42
CA ALA A 192 5.23 3.97 -6.99
C ALA A 192 4.53 5.30 -6.67
N SER A 193 4.85 6.37 -7.40
CA SER A 193 4.26 7.70 -7.20
C SER A 193 2.75 7.69 -7.41
N LEU A 194 2.26 7.05 -8.48
CA LEU A 194 0.81 6.91 -8.72
C LEU A 194 0.10 6.07 -7.66
N THR A 195 0.81 5.18 -6.99
CA THR A 195 0.23 4.39 -5.90
C THR A 195 0.11 5.20 -4.61
N ILE A 196 0.97 6.20 -4.43
CA ILE A 196 0.97 7.08 -3.25
C ILE A 196 -0.06 8.21 -3.41
N ILE A 197 -0.23 8.74 -4.63
CA ILE A 197 -1.24 9.77 -4.96
C ILE A 197 -2.67 9.19 -4.89
#